data_afacb5a54b6c0950b622cb612764e156
#
_entry.id   afacb5a54b6c0950b622cb612764e156
#
_cell.length_a   1.000
_cell.length_b   1.000
_cell.length_c   1.000
_cell.angle_alpha   90.00
_cell.angle_beta   90.00
_cell.angle_gamma   90.00
#
_symmetry.space_group_name_H-M   'P 1'
#
loop_
_entity.id
_entity.type
_entity.pdbx_description
1 polymer ?
#
loop_
_entity_poly.entity_id
_entity_poly.type
_entity_poly.pdbx_seq_one_letter_code
_entity_poly.pdbx_strand_id
1 'polypeptide(L)'
;GLVSGLVTHTPVVLASSFPAAMRAAEMVEVTWDTTGCSSINSDEIATEAHAMLQDPQQAHEFMRIGDPNGAASSATHKLERFYETSMIAHVPMEPLSALAHYSDGKLHLYCGHQFGTMIPGVISLYTGLKAEDIIFHPHLMGGGFGKKFEYEPLILAAIAAAQTKMPVTIIFTREDD
;
A
#
# COMPACT_ATOMS: atom_id res chain seq x y z
N GLY A 1 -14.56 17.51 -7.60
CA GLY A 1 -13.19 17.78 -8.02
C GLY A 1 -12.28 16.68 -7.53
N LEU A 2 -11.59 16.01 -8.45
CA LEU A 2 -10.57 15.01 -8.12
C LEU A 2 -9.43 15.69 -7.36
N VAL A 3 -9.06 15.18 -6.21
CA VAL A 3 -7.91 15.66 -5.44
C VAL A 3 -6.65 15.10 -6.11
N SER A 4 -5.72 15.97 -6.53
CA SER A 4 -4.48 15.57 -7.19
C SER A 4 -3.44 15.10 -6.16
N GLY A 5 -3.04 13.85 -6.19
CA GLY A 5 -2.05 13.21 -5.33
C GLY A 5 -1.93 11.72 -5.63
N LEU A 6 -1.10 10.98 -4.99
CA LEU A 6 -0.75 9.58 -5.27
C LEU A 6 -1.94 8.58 -5.35
N VAL A 7 -3.13 8.96 -4.96
CA VAL A 7 -4.38 8.16 -4.99
C VAL A 7 -5.37 8.67 -6.06
N THR A 8 -4.94 9.46 -7.00
CA THR A 8 -5.79 10.35 -7.81
C THR A 8 -6.48 9.71 -8.99
N HIS A 9 -6.23 8.45 -9.27
CA HIS A 9 -6.77 7.80 -10.46
C HIS A 9 -7.60 6.55 -10.16
N THR A 10 -8.00 6.36 -8.89
CA THR A 10 -8.85 5.24 -8.50
C THR A 10 -10.32 5.66 -8.58
N PRO A 11 -11.11 5.13 -9.50
CA PRO A 11 -12.55 5.35 -9.51
C PRO A 11 -13.19 4.66 -8.31
N VAL A 12 -14.04 5.38 -7.58
CA VAL A 12 -14.76 4.84 -6.42
C VAL A 12 -16.25 4.91 -6.69
N VAL A 13 -16.93 3.78 -6.52
CA VAL A 13 -18.39 3.67 -6.68
C VAL A 13 -19.03 3.54 -5.31
N LEU A 14 -19.96 4.43 -5.00
CA LEU A 14 -20.70 4.42 -3.75
C LEU A 14 -22.14 3.96 -3.99
N ALA A 15 -22.65 3.10 -3.11
CA ALA A 15 -24.02 2.63 -3.12
C ALA A 15 -24.52 2.40 -1.69
N SER A 16 -25.81 2.15 -1.53
CA SER A 16 -26.44 1.90 -0.22
C SER A 16 -26.10 0.52 0.36
N SER A 17 -25.46 -0.35 -0.41
CA SER A 17 -24.99 -1.67 0.06
C SER A 17 -23.81 -2.15 -0.77
N PHE A 18 -22.98 -3.00 -0.17
CA PHE A 18 -21.80 -3.59 -0.84
C PHE A 18 -22.17 -4.35 -2.14
N PRO A 19 -23.20 -5.23 -2.19
CA PRO A 19 -23.57 -5.89 -3.43
C PRO A 19 -24.05 -4.92 -4.53
N ALA A 20 -24.65 -3.80 -4.18
CA ALA A 20 -25.04 -2.79 -5.16
C ALA A 20 -23.82 -2.02 -5.67
N ALA A 21 -22.86 -1.70 -4.80
CA ALA A 21 -21.60 -1.05 -5.18
C ALA A 21 -20.79 -1.95 -6.13
N MET A 22 -20.67 -3.25 -5.84
CA MET A 22 -19.98 -4.22 -6.71
C MET A 22 -20.58 -4.26 -8.11
N ARG A 23 -21.90 -4.46 -8.21
CA ARG A 23 -22.56 -4.49 -9.53
C ARG A 23 -22.41 -3.18 -10.30
N ALA A 24 -22.38 -2.06 -9.60
CA ALA A 24 -22.17 -0.76 -10.24
C ALA A 24 -20.72 -0.57 -10.67
N ALA A 25 -19.76 -1.05 -9.91
CA ALA A 25 -18.33 -1.01 -10.26
C ALA A 25 -18.04 -1.82 -11.53
N GLU A 26 -18.67 -3.00 -11.69
CA GLU A 26 -18.56 -3.82 -12.90
C GLU A 26 -19.07 -3.13 -14.18
N MET A 27 -19.90 -2.10 -14.02
CA MET A 27 -20.46 -1.33 -15.15
C MET A 27 -19.63 -0.09 -15.50
N VAL A 28 -18.59 0.20 -14.73
CA VAL A 28 -17.72 1.38 -14.97
C VAL A 28 -16.74 1.04 -16.08
N GLU A 29 -16.84 1.77 -17.18
CA GLU A 29 -15.85 1.71 -18.26
C GLU A 29 -14.77 2.75 -18.01
N VAL A 30 -13.51 2.31 -17.93
CA VAL A 30 -12.35 3.19 -17.70
C VAL A 30 -11.40 3.10 -18.89
N THR A 31 -11.08 4.25 -19.48
CA THR A 31 -10.03 4.36 -20.49
C THR A 31 -8.79 4.94 -19.82
N TRP A 32 -7.73 4.16 -19.77
CA TRP A 32 -6.47 4.57 -19.17
C TRP A 32 -5.56 5.22 -20.20
N ASP A 33 -5.05 6.39 -19.88
CA ASP A 33 -3.92 6.98 -20.62
C ASP A 33 -2.62 6.47 -19.99
N THR A 34 -1.95 5.58 -20.70
CA THR A 34 -0.68 4.98 -20.27
C THR A 34 0.54 5.73 -20.80
N THR A 35 0.36 6.88 -21.42
CA THR A 35 1.47 7.70 -21.93
C THR A 35 2.40 8.09 -20.79
N GLY A 36 3.67 7.71 -20.91
CA GLY A 36 4.67 7.98 -19.89
C GLY A 36 4.70 7.01 -18.70
N CYS A 37 3.87 5.97 -18.71
CA CYS A 37 4.00 4.89 -17.75
C CYS A 37 5.28 4.10 -17.99
N SER A 38 5.87 3.57 -16.90
CA SER A 38 7.03 2.70 -16.98
C SER A 38 6.66 1.37 -17.65
N SER A 39 7.56 0.86 -18.49
CA SER A 39 7.47 -0.47 -19.08
C SER A 39 8.20 -1.54 -18.27
N ILE A 40 8.65 -1.22 -17.06
CA ILE A 40 9.41 -2.13 -16.18
C ILE A 40 8.60 -3.42 -15.97
N ASN A 41 9.29 -4.55 -16.15
CA ASN A 41 8.74 -5.89 -15.94
C ASN A 41 9.66 -6.71 -15.01
N SER A 42 9.20 -7.89 -14.61
CA SER A 42 9.94 -8.75 -13.66
C SER A 42 11.31 -9.18 -14.17
N ASP A 43 11.46 -9.41 -15.48
CA ASP A 43 12.73 -9.84 -16.07
C ASP A 43 13.75 -8.70 -16.07
N GLU A 44 13.33 -7.48 -16.32
CA GLU A 44 14.19 -6.29 -16.23
C GLU A 44 14.64 -6.06 -14.78
N ILE A 45 13.73 -6.18 -13.80
CA ILE A 45 14.05 -6.05 -12.37
C ILE A 45 15.08 -7.13 -11.96
N ALA A 46 14.87 -8.38 -12.37
CA ALA A 46 15.81 -9.46 -12.08
C ALA A 46 17.19 -9.20 -12.71
N THR A 47 17.21 -8.77 -13.98
CA THR A 47 18.44 -8.43 -14.69
C THR A 47 19.22 -7.32 -14.00
N GLU A 48 18.55 -6.25 -13.60
CA GLU A 48 19.16 -5.14 -12.88
C GLU A 48 19.68 -5.58 -11.50
N ALA A 49 18.91 -6.36 -10.75
CA ALA A 49 19.32 -6.90 -9.46
C ALA A 49 20.57 -7.78 -9.57
N HIS A 50 20.65 -8.64 -10.60
CA HIS A 50 21.84 -9.44 -10.90
C HIS A 50 23.07 -8.57 -11.19
N ALA A 51 22.90 -7.52 -12.01
CA ALA A 51 23.99 -6.60 -12.33
C ALA A 51 24.50 -5.86 -11.07
N MET A 52 23.58 -5.40 -10.22
CA MET A 52 23.92 -4.72 -8.95
C MET A 52 24.68 -5.65 -7.99
N LEU A 53 24.32 -6.92 -7.91
CA LEU A 53 25.03 -7.90 -7.08
C LEU A 53 26.48 -8.13 -7.51
N GLN A 54 26.81 -7.93 -8.78
CA GLN A 54 28.16 -8.06 -9.30
C GLN A 54 29.02 -6.81 -9.11
N ASP A 55 28.42 -5.67 -8.78
CA ASP A 55 29.11 -4.40 -8.56
C ASP A 55 29.16 -4.04 -7.06
N PRO A 56 30.30 -4.24 -6.39
CA PRO A 56 30.45 -3.89 -4.98
C PRO A 56 30.20 -2.40 -4.67
N GLN A 57 30.29 -1.53 -5.67
CA GLN A 57 30.03 -0.08 -5.48
C GLN A 57 28.54 0.24 -5.34
N GLN A 58 27.67 -0.64 -5.80
CA GLN A 58 26.21 -0.53 -5.61
C GLN A 58 25.76 -0.96 -4.21
N ALA A 59 26.63 -1.68 -3.48
CA ALA A 59 26.30 -2.14 -2.13
C ALA A 59 26.41 -1.00 -1.10
N HIS A 60 25.35 -0.80 -0.33
CA HIS A 60 25.38 0.07 0.83
C HIS A 60 25.73 -0.74 2.07
N GLU A 61 26.88 -0.46 2.67
CA GLU A 61 27.30 -1.15 3.90
C GLU A 61 26.43 -0.69 5.07
N PHE A 62 25.58 -1.57 5.56
CA PHE A 62 24.75 -1.32 6.74
C PHE A 62 25.51 -1.63 8.05
N MET A 63 26.26 -2.74 8.06
CA MET A 63 27.04 -3.16 9.23
C MET A 63 28.19 -4.08 8.78
N ARG A 64 29.37 -3.90 9.37
CA ARG A 64 30.51 -4.77 9.17
C ARG A 64 30.97 -5.37 10.50
N ILE A 65 31.06 -6.70 10.54
CA ILE A 65 31.65 -7.47 11.66
C ILE A 65 32.76 -8.35 11.10
N GLY A 66 33.99 -8.18 11.59
CA GLY A 66 35.16 -8.89 11.13
C GLY A 66 35.66 -8.45 9.75
N ASP A 67 36.41 -9.32 9.07
CA ASP A 67 36.95 -9.12 7.72
C ASP A 67 36.45 -10.20 6.77
N PRO A 68 35.26 -10.05 6.17
CA PRO A 68 34.71 -11.03 5.26
C PRO A 68 35.54 -11.19 3.96
N ASN A 69 36.16 -10.11 3.47
CA ASN A 69 36.96 -10.14 2.25
C ASN A 69 38.28 -10.90 2.46
N GLY A 70 38.96 -10.67 3.58
CA GLY A 70 40.16 -11.41 3.95
C GLY A 70 39.85 -12.90 4.17
N ALA A 71 38.75 -13.20 4.88
CA ALA A 71 38.30 -14.58 5.08
C ALA A 71 37.97 -15.28 3.75
N ALA A 72 37.23 -14.62 2.87
CA ALA A 72 36.91 -15.16 1.54
C ALA A 72 38.17 -15.36 0.70
N SER A 73 39.14 -14.46 0.77
CA SER A 73 40.40 -14.56 -0.01
C SER A 73 41.27 -15.73 0.44
N SER A 74 41.32 -15.99 1.74
CA SER A 74 42.15 -17.04 2.35
C SER A 74 41.50 -18.42 2.44
N ALA A 75 40.18 -18.52 2.13
CA ALA A 75 39.44 -19.78 2.22
C ALA A 75 39.94 -20.82 1.23
N THR A 76 40.21 -22.04 1.72
CA THR A 76 40.61 -23.18 0.91
C THR A 76 39.49 -23.69 0.01
N HIS A 77 38.27 -23.63 0.51
CA HIS A 77 37.05 -24.01 -0.22
C HIS A 77 36.08 -22.83 -0.26
N LYS A 78 35.62 -22.54 -1.47
CA LYS A 78 34.65 -21.46 -1.71
C LYS A 78 33.41 -22.06 -2.37
N LEU A 79 32.25 -21.70 -1.87
CA LEU A 79 30.98 -22.04 -2.47
C LEU A 79 30.24 -20.75 -2.80
N GLU A 80 29.90 -20.55 -4.06
CA GLU A 80 29.08 -19.44 -4.53
C GLU A 80 27.76 -20.00 -5.05
N ARG A 81 26.67 -19.41 -4.63
CA ARG A 81 25.32 -19.78 -5.06
C ARG A 81 24.49 -18.54 -5.19
N PHE A 82 23.63 -18.54 -6.18
CA PHE A 82 22.62 -17.52 -6.40
C PHE A 82 21.26 -18.07 -6.00
N TYR A 83 20.49 -17.25 -5.28
CA TYR A 83 19.12 -17.57 -4.87
C TYR A 83 18.22 -16.43 -5.30
N GLU A 84 17.12 -16.76 -5.94
CA GLU A 84 16.11 -15.83 -6.41
C GLU A 84 14.73 -16.24 -5.90
N THR A 85 13.93 -15.27 -5.51
CA THR A 85 12.53 -15.46 -5.14
C THR A 85 11.67 -14.55 -5.99
N SER A 86 10.54 -15.04 -6.46
CA SER A 86 9.54 -14.22 -7.13
C SER A 86 8.92 -13.21 -6.16
N MET A 87 8.44 -12.11 -6.69
CA MET A 87 7.56 -11.23 -5.93
C MET A 87 6.24 -11.96 -5.66
N ILE A 88 5.82 -11.99 -4.40
CA ILE A 88 4.64 -12.71 -3.94
C ILE A 88 3.68 -11.69 -3.34
N ALA A 89 2.39 -11.76 -3.73
CA ALA A 89 1.34 -10.99 -3.08
C ALA A 89 1.11 -11.47 -1.64
N HIS A 90 0.80 -10.56 -0.74
CA HIS A 90 0.60 -10.87 0.69
C HIS A 90 -0.65 -11.72 0.94
N VAL A 91 -1.71 -11.51 0.19
CA VAL A 91 -2.97 -12.25 0.20
C VAL A 91 -3.47 -12.54 1.62
N PRO A 92 -3.66 -11.53 2.50
CA PRO A 92 -4.24 -11.76 3.80
C PRO A 92 -5.66 -12.30 3.65
N MET A 93 -6.11 -13.16 4.59
CA MET A 93 -7.47 -13.75 4.52
C MET A 93 -8.56 -12.68 4.53
N GLU A 94 -8.34 -11.60 5.26
CA GLU A 94 -9.18 -10.41 5.23
C GLU A 94 -8.56 -9.38 4.29
N PRO A 95 -9.20 -9.08 3.12
CA PRO A 95 -8.77 -8.00 2.25
C PRO A 95 -8.82 -6.64 2.94
N LEU A 96 -8.25 -5.62 2.30
CA LEU A 96 -8.23 -4.28 2.86
C LEU A 96 -9.65 -3.70 2.97
N SER A 97 -9.95 -3.10 4.11
CA SER A 97 -11.21 -2.39 4.33
C SER A 97 -11.06 -1.26 5.34
N ALA A 98 -11.87 -0.23 5.19
CA ALA A 98 -11.92 0.88 6.12
C ALA A 98 -13.30 1.52 6.16
N LEU A 99 -13.74 1.96 7.34
CA LEU A 99 -14.91 2.81 7.53
C LEU A 99 -14.44 4.20 7.93
N ALA A 100 -15.01 5.21 7.30
CA ALA A 100 -14.87 6.61 7.69
C ALA A 100 -16.23 7.22 8.01
N HIS A 101 -16.29 8.00 9.08
CA HIS A 101 -17.48 8.72 9.50
C HIS A 101 -17.10 10.13 9.98
N TYR A 102 -17.64 11.15 9.33
CA TYR A 102 -17.46 12.55 9.74
C TYR A 102 -18.62 13.00 10.64
N SER A 103 -18.34 13.21 11.93
CA SER A 103 -19.32 13.70 12.89
C SER A 103 -18.68 14.65 13.91
N ASP A 104 -19.46 15.59 14.41
CA ASP A 104 -19.06 16.54 15.47
C ASP A 104 -17.76 17.30 15.17
N GLY A 105 -17.52 17.60 13.88
CA GLY A 105 -16.34 18.31 13.43
C GLY A 105 -15.09 17.43 13.34
N LYS A 106 -15.19 16.12 13.59
CA LYS A 106 -14.09 15.15 13.54
C LYS A 106 -14.33 14.04 12.54
N LEU A 107 -13.24 13.52 12.01
CA LEU A 107 -13.24 12.35 11.15
C LEU A 107 -12.86 11.11 11.97
N HIS A 108 -13.80 10.19 12.10
CA HIS A 108 -13.59 8.91 12.75
C HIS A 108 -13.26 7.84 11.70
N LEU A 109 -12.17 7.12 11.91
CA LEU A 109 -11.67 6.09 11.01
C LEU A 109 -11.58 4.76 11.75
N TYR A 110 -12.08 3.70 11.14
CA TYR A 110 -12.14 2.35 11.73
C TYR A 110 -11.57 1.35 10.73
N CYS A 111 -10.49 0.68 11.10
CA CYS A 111 -9.95 -0.48 10.36
C CYS A 111 -8.92 -1.24 11.18
N GLY A 112 -8.56 -2.44 10.72
CA GLY A 112 -7.35 -3.12 11.13
C GLY A 112 -6.14 -2.57 10.36
N HIS A 113 -5.12 -2.05 11.06
CA HIS A 113 -3.94 -1.46 10.45
C HIS A 113 -2.67 -1.77 11.27
N GLN A 114 -1.56 -2.05 10.61
CA GLN A 114 -0.30 -2.42 11.28
C GLN A 114 0.46 -1.23 11.88
N PHE A 115 0.17 0.00 11.43
CA PHE A 115 0.86 1.21 11.90
C PHE A 115 -0.11 2.38 12.13
N GLY A 116 -1.02 2.20 13.09
CA GLY A 116 -2.12 3.13 13.37
C GLY A 116 -1.70 4.53 13.79
N THR A 117 -0.53 4.70 14.43
CA THR A 117 -0.06 5.99 14.94
C THR A 117 0.18 7.02 13.84
N MET A 118 0.46 6.60 12.61
CA MET A 118 0.70 7.49 11.48
C MET A 118 -0.59 7.92 10.76
N ILE A 119 -1.71 7.22 10.99
CA ILE A 119 -2.96 7.44 10.25
C ILE A 119 -3.43 8.90 10.32
N PRO A 120 -3.53 9.57 11.48
CA PRO A 120 -3.99 10.96 11.52
C PRO A 120 -3.14 11.89 10.66
N GLY A 121 -1.81 11.74 10.71
CA GLY A 121 -0.88 12.54 9.92
C GLY A 121 -1.04 12.31 8.41
N VAL A 122 -1.12 11.04 8.00
CA VAL A 122 -1.27 10.69 6.58
C VAL A 122 -2.62 11.19 6.04
N ILE A 123 -3.72 10.91 6.74
CA ILE A 123 -5.06 11.30 6.29
C ILE A 123 -5.23 12.83 6.25
N SER A 124 -4.57 13.55 7.15
CA SER A 124 -4.52 15.03 7.13
C SER A 124 -4.02 15.57 5.79
N LEU A 125 -3.01 14.94 5.18
CA LEU A 125 -2.44 15.37 3.90
C LEU A 125 -3.44 15.27 2.73
N TYR A 126 -4.36 14.31 2.81
CA TYR A 126 -5.33 14.06 1.73
C TYR A 126 -6.68 14.74 1.92
N THR A 127 -7.06 15.01 3.17
CA THR A 127 -8.37 15.60 3.50
C THR A 127 -8.31 17.10 3.78
N GLY A 128 -7.12 17.62 4.09
CA GLY A 128 -6.94 18.99 4.57
C GLY A 128 -7.45 19.24 6.00
N LEU A 129 -7.92 18.18 6.68
CA LEU A 129 -8.29 18.26 8.11
C LEU A 129 -7.02 18.31 8.95
N LYS A 130 -7.12 18.90 10.14
CA LYS A 130 -6.02 18.83 11.10
C LYS A 130 -5.91 17.42 11.66
N ALA A 131 -4.68 16.94 11.90
CA ALA A 131 -4.45 15.61 12.45
C ALA A 131 -5.16 15.40 13.82
N GLU A 132 -5.30 16.44 14.61
CA GLU A 132 -6.02 16.43 15.90
C GLU A 132 -7.54 16.22 15.78
N ASP A 133 -8.10 16.45 14.59
CA ASP A 133 -9.52 16.24 14.28
C ASP A 133 -9.78 14.88 13.61
N ILE A 134 -8.74 14.05 13.48
CA ILE A 134 -8.82 12.70 12.92
C ILE A 134 -8.62 11.68 14.03
N ILE A 135 -9.66 10.90 14.31
CA ILE A 135 -9.67 9.90 15.37
C ILE A 135 -9.61 8.52 14.76
N PHE A 136 -8.54 7.80 15.04
CA PHE A 136 -8.38 6.41 14.59
C PHE A 136 -8.86 5.44 15.68
N HIS A 137 -9.72 4.52 15.29
CA HIS A 137 -10.24 3.42 16.11
C HIS A 137 -9.70 2.09 15.57
N PRO A 138 -8.67 1.51 16.18
CA PRO A 138 -8.08 0.27 15.71
C PRO A 138 -9.02 -0.91 15.92
N HIS A 139 -9.14 -1.75 14.89
CA HIS A 139 -9.86 -3.02 14.94
C HIS A 139 -8.88 -4.20 14.85
N LEU A 140 -9.36 -5.38 15.20
CA LEU A 140 -8.63 -6.63 14.96
C LEU A 140 -8.45 -6.86 13.46
N MET A 141 -7.34 -7.49 13.11
CA MET A 141 -6.98 -7.79 11.71
C MET A 141 -7.09 -9.29 11.44
N GLY A 142 -7.67 -9.65 10.30
CA GLY A 142 -7.66 -11.00 9.75
C GLY A 142 -6.38 -11.32 8.95
N GLY A 143 -5.21 -10.99 9.53
CA GLY A 143 -3.91 -11.06 8.88
C GLY A 143 -3.47 -9.71 8.31
N GLY A 144 -2.16 -9.55 8.10
CA GLY A 144 -1.60 -8.30 7.54
C GLY A 144 -0.38 -8.58 6.67
N PHE A 145 0.64 -9.24 7.23
CA PHE A 145 1.87 -9.65 6.53
C PHE A 145 2.62 -8.50 5.82
N GLY A 146 2.38 -7.25 6.24
CA GLY A 146 2.87 -6.04 5.59
C GLY A 146 1.80 -5.32 4.74
N LYS A 147 0.82 -6.02 4.14
CA LYS A 147 -0.22 -5.41 3.31
C LYS A 147 -1.01 -4.33 4.07
N LYS A 148 -1.32 -4.54 5.34
CA LYS A 148 -2.09 -3.59 6.17
C LYS A 148 -1.24 -2.43 6.72
N PHE A 149 -0.10 -2.12 6.09
CA PHE A 149 0.57 -0.82 6.17
C PHE A 149 0.03 0.17 5.14
N GLU A 150 -0.73 -0.28 4.14
CA GLU A 150 -1.29 0.57 3.10
C GLU A 150 -2.43 1.44 3.63
N TYR A 151 -2.41 2.71 3.25
CA TYR A 151 -3.38 3.71 3.69
C TYR A 151 -4.52 3.92 2.68
N GLU A 152 -4.45 3.31 1.51
CA GLU A 152 -5.35 3.57 0.39
C GLU A 152 -6.84 3.44 0.78
N PRO A 153 -7.32 2.34 1.39
CA PRO A 153 -8.74 2.23 1.75
C PRO A 153 -9.16 3.30 2.76
N LEU A 154 -8.27 3.69 3.68
CA LEU A 154 -8.53 4.78 4.64
C LEU A 154 -8.65 6.13 3.94
N ILE A 155 -7.76 6.43 3.00
CA ILE A 155 -7.77 7.67 2.23
C ILE A 155 -9.04 7.77 1.41
N LEU A 156 -9.40 6.70 0.68
CA LEU A 156 -10.62 6.64 -0.13
C LEU A 156 -11.87 6.82 0.73
N ALA A 157 -11.97 6.10 1.85
CA ALA A 157 -13.09 6.22 2.78
C ALA A 157 -13.18 7.64 3.37
N ALA A 158 -12.06 8.23 3.78
CA ALA A 158 -12.00 9.57 4.36
C ALA A 158 -12.46 10.64 3.38
N ILE A 159 -11.95 10.60 2.14
CA ILE A 159 -12.35 11.55 1.08
C ILE A 159 -13.84 11.40 0.77
N ALA A 160 -14.32 10.17 0.59
CA ALA A 160 -15.72 9.91 0.29
C ALA A 160 -16.65 10.35 1.42
N ALA A 161 -16.31 10.08 2.68
CA ALA A 161 -17.07 10.53 3.83
C ALA A 161 -17.07 12.06 3.98
N ALA A 162 -15.94 12.71 3.71
CA ALA A 162 -15.85 14.17 3.75
C ALA A 162 -16.72 14.85 2.67
N GLN A 163 -16.81 14.24 1.48
CA GLN A 163 -17.60 14.76 0.36
C GLN A 163 -19.10 14.50 0.53
N THR A 164 -19.48 13.30 0.93
CA THR A 164 -20.88 12.87 1.03
C THR A 164 -21.54 13.30 2.34
N LYS A 165 -20.75 13.59 3.38
CA LYS A 165 -21.21 13.81 4.77
C LYS A 165 -21.96 12.61 5.35
N MET A 166 -21.66 11.41 4.84
CA MET A 166 -22.23 10.14 5.29
C MET A 166 -21.13 9.20 5.76
N PRO A 167 -21.45 8.22 6.61
CA PRO A 167 -20.53 7.11 6.86
C PRO A 167 -20.27 6.35 5.56
N VAL A 168 -18.99 6.08 5.25
CA VAL A 168 -18.59 5.36 4.06
C VAL A 168 -17.68 4.20 4.46
N THR A 169 -18.02 3.00 4.02
CA THR A 169 -17.18 1.82 4.13
C THR A 169 -16.60 1.50 2.75
N ILE A 170 -15.29 1.47 2.66
CA ILE A 170 -14.56 0.93 1.51
C ILE A 170 -14.19 -0.51 1.83
N ILE A 171 -14.48 -1.41 0.90
CA ILE A 171 -14.13 -2.83 1.00
C ILE A 171 -13.47 -3.20 -0.32
N PHE A 172 -12.23 -3.64 -0.26
CA PHE A 172 -11.54 -4.21 -1.42
C PHE A 172 -11.98 -5.66 -1.59
N THR A 173 -12.21 -6.05 -2.83
CA THR A 173 -12.37 -7.47 -3.18
C THR A 173 -11.00 -8.14 -3.24
N ARG A 174 -10.96 -9.45 -3.49
CA ARG A 174 -9.68 -10.14 -3.68
C ARG A 174 -8.99 -9.71 -4.97
N GLU A 175 -9.75 -9.29 -5.95
CA GLU A 175 -9.26 -8.77 -7.23
C GLU A 175 -8.66 -7.37 -7.10
N ASP A 176 -9.05 -6.61 -6.08
CA ASP A 176 -8.54 -5.27 -5.80
C ASP A 176 -7.31 -5.26 -4.89
N ASP A 177 -7.01 -6.38 -4.23
CA ASP A 177 -6.01 -6.49 -3.14
C ASP A 177 -4.57 -6.75 -3.62
#